data_e492dddde72edccbdc846357c8b4bf33
#
_entry.id   e492dddde72edccbdc846357c8b4bf33
#
_cell.length_a   1.000
_cell.length_b   1.000
_cell.length_c   1.000
_cell.angle_alpha   90.00
_cell.angle_beta   90.00
_cell.angle_gamma   90.00
#
_symmetry.space_group_name_H-M   'P 1'
#
loop_
_entity.id
_entity.type
_entity.pdbx_description
1 polymer ?
#
loop_
_entity_poly.entity_id
_entity_poly.type
_entity_poly.pdbx_seq_one_letter_code
_entity_poly.pdbx_strand_id
1 'polypeptide(L)'
;MPLVKKAKEMGLEVHCFAWEEGAVCKDIVNYFYPISIVEKEEILKICQEVDIDGICTIASDVAAPTVAYVANKMNLVGNNYEAAVRANNKYQMREAFVKVGVPCPKYMMVTPETLRSPEVIDALREFQYPMITKPSDRSGSLGVTKIVMPSQFYPAVEFAMEKSFKHQAMIEEFVEGREISVEFISYNGVHYPLQITDKITTEAPHFVELEHHQPSTLSDEMFTTIYDITKNALNALGLTNGASHAEYKITKDGRIAIMEIGGRMGGDFIGSALVRLSTGYDFVKGVIDVALGVFVVPVKTLNMCAGVYFLCKETEHLKSIVESWSDNPAFVEGEITDTELREVTCSADRSGYVIYQGKTKLKV
;
A
#
# COMPACT_ATOMS: atom_id res chain seq x y z
N MET A 1 3.75 9.58 -11.58
CA MET A 1 3.22 9.94 -12.92
C MET A 1 1.70 10.16 -12.93
N PRO A 2 0.80 9.24 -12.52
CA PRO A 2 -0.65 9.43 -12.61
C PRO A 2 -1.18 10.68 -11.89
N LEU A 3 -0.68 10.96 -10.67
CA LEU A 3 -1.09 12.13 -9.87
C LEU A 3 -0.82 13.45 -10.61
N VAL A 4 0.38 13.63 -11.14
CA VAL A 4 0.78 14.85 -11.85
C VAL A 4 -0.04 15.03 -13.12
N LYS A 5 -0.22 13.95 -13.91
CA LYS A 5 -1.06 14.02 -15.13
C LYS A 5 -2.48 14.47 -14.76
N LYS A 6 -3.09 13.88 -13.72
CA LYS A 6 -4.44 14.22 -13.28
C LYS A 6 -4.54 15.67 -12.78
N ALA A 7 -3.60 16.13 -11.97
CA ALA A 7 -3.59 17.51 -11.49
C ALA A 7 -3.51 18.53 -12.66
N LYS A 8 -2.69 18.26 -13.68
CA LYS A 8 -2.60 19.09 -14.88
C LYS A 8 -3.89 19.05 -15.74
N GLU A 9 -4.51 17.86 -15.88
CA GLU A 9 -5.83 17.74 -16.54
C GLU A 9 -6.90 18.59 -15.81
N MET A 10 -6.79 18.74 -14.49
CA MET A 10 -7.66 19.62 -13.69
C MET A 10 -7.29 21.10 -13.77
N GLY A 11 -6.25 21.47 -14.51
CA GLY A 11 -5.79 22.86 -14.64
C GLY A 11 -5.03 23.40 -13.43
N LEU A 12 -4.52 22.51 -12.56
CA LEU A 12 -3.78 22.90 -11.36
C LEU A 12 -2.30 23.17 -11.67
N GLU A 13 -1.74 24.13 -10.96
CA GLU A 13 -0.29 24.31 -10.89
C GLU A 13 0.31 23.24 -9.97
N VAL A 14 1.37 22.59 -10.41
CA VAL A 14 1.94 21.41 -9.74
C VAL A 14 3.36 21.66 -9.30
N HIS A 15 3.59 21.61 -7.99
CA HIS A 15 4.89 21.61 -7.32
C HIS A 15 5.24 20.18 -6.89
N CYS A 16 6.39 19.65 -7.31
CA CYS A 16 6.78 18.28 -7.03
C CYS A 16 8.10 18.23 -6.25
N PHE A 17 8.09 17.47 -5.15
CA PHE A 17 9.28 17.20 -4.33
C PHE A 17 9.69 15.74 -4.51
N ALA A 18 10.92 15.50 -4.93
CA ALA A 18 11.50 14.16 -5.07
C ALA A 18 13.03 14.27 -5.19
N TRP A 19 13.72 13.17 -5.02
CA TRP A 19 15.13 13.12 -5.44
C TRP A 19 15.24 13.38 -6.94
N GLU A 20 16.30 14.05 -7.34
CA GLU A 20 16.50 14.43 -8.75
C GLU A 20 16.72 13.20 -9.64
N GLU A 21 17.50 12.24 -9.14
CA GLU A 21 17.77 10.99 -9.85
C GLU A 21 16.53 10.10 -9.83
N GLY A 22 16.09 9.65 -11.01
CA GLY A 22 14.91 8.80 -11.17
C GLY A 22 13.56 9.51 -11.04
N ALA A 23 13.53 10.84 -10.96
CA ALA A 23 12.27 11.62 -10.83
C ALA A 23 11.48 11.64 -12.14
N VAL A 24 10.61 10.65 -12.34
CA VAL A 24 9.78 10.47 -13.56
C VAL A 24 8.83 11.65 -13.85
N CYS A 25 8.63 12.57 -12.91
CA CYS A 25 7.74 13.73 -13.07
C CYS A 25 8.48 15.04 -13.33
N LYS A 26 9.81 15.07 -13.28
CA LYS A 26 10.63 16.28 -13.33
C LYS A 26 10.28 17.19 -14.52
N ASP A 27 10.14 16.61 -15.71
CA ASP A 27 9.96 17.37 -16.95
C ASP A 27 8.48 17.73 -17.26
N ILE A 28 7.54 17.25 -16.44
CA ILE A 28 6.10 17.46 -16.70
C ILE A 28 5.38 18.31 -15.65
N VAL A 29 6.04 18.59 -14.51
CA VAL A 29 5.49 19.48 -13.47
C VAL A 29 5.74 20.95 -13.81
N ASN A 30 5.05 21.87 -13.13
CA ASN A 30 5.30 23.29 -13.26
C ASN A 30 6.59 23.69 -12.52
N TYR A 31 6.78 23.12 -11.32
CA TYR A 31 7.96 23.37 -10.51
C TYR A 31 8.46 22.06 -9.89
N PHE A 32 9.73 21.79 -10.06
CA PHE A 32 10.39 20.62 -9.48
C PHE A 32 11.42 21.05 -8.43
N TYR A 33 11.37 20.42 -7.27
CA TYR A 33 12.28 20.68 -6.16
C TYR A 33 13.04 19.37 -5.84
N PRO A 34 14.37 19.35 -6.02
CA PRO A 34 15.19 18.15 -5.75
C PRO A 34 15.42 17.94 -4.24
N ILE A 35 14.33 17.80 -3.50
CA ILE A 35 14.30 17.65 -2.04
C ILE A 35 13.72 16.29 -1.70
N SER A 36 14.38 15.56 -0.81
CA SER A 36 13.88 14.28 -0.33
C SER A 36 12.52 14.43 0.34
N ILE A 37 11.60 13.51 0.04
CA ILE A 37 10.24 13.49 0.59
C ILE A 37 10.18 13.34 2.13
N VAL A 38 11.30 13.11 2.81
CA VAL A 38 11.38 13.06 4.28
C VAL A 38 11.84 14.39 4.91
N GLU A 39 12.32 15.33 4.11
CA GLU A 39 12.80 16.65 4.56
C GLU A 39 11.63 17.62 4.80
N LYS A 40 10.78 17.25 5.75
CA LYS A 40 9.48 17.90 5.98
C LYS A 40 9.56 19.40 6.30
N GLU A 41 10.62 19.88 6.96
CA GLU A 41 10.78 21.29 7.30
C GLU A 41 11.15 22.12 6.07
N GLU A 42 12.03 21.59 5.20
CA GLU A 42 12.42 22.24 3.97
C GLU A 42 11.26 22.31 2.98
N ILE A 43 10.50 21.21 2.86
CA ILE A 43 9.27 21.13 2.06
C ILE A 43 8.25 22.14 2.59
N LEU A 44 8.01 22.19 3.92
CA LEU A 44 7.08 23.15 4.53
C LEU A 44 7.43 24.59 4.17
N LYS A 45 8.71 24.96 4.28
CA LYS A 45 9.18 26.31 3.95
C LYS A 45 8.80 26.71 2.52
N ILE A 46 9.09 25.85 1.54
CA ILE A 46 8.75 26.11 0.15
C ILE A 46 7.23 26.19 -0.05
N CYS A 47 6.48 25.24 0.54
CA CYS A 47 5.02 25.25 0.47
C CYS A 47 4.41 26.53 1.01
N GLN A 48 4.97 27.10 2.09
CA GLN A 48 4.55 28.39 2.63
C GLN A 48 4.95 29.57 1.73
N GLU A 49 6.13 29.53 1.11
CA GLU A 49 6.59 30.59 0.20
C GLU A 49 5.73 30.69 -1.07
N VAL A 50 5.23 29.55 -1.56
CA VAL A 50 4.39 29.50 -2.77
C VAL A 50 2.90 29.48 -2.46
N ASP A 51 2.51 29.42 -1.16
CA ASP A 51 1.13 29.44 -0.64
C ASP A 51 0.22 28.39 -1.31
N ILE A 52 0.59 27.11 -1.18
CA ILE A 52 -0.14 25.99 -1.79
C ILE A 52 -1.56 25.83 -1.24
N ASP A 53 -2.50 25.42 -2.10
CA ASP A 53 -3.91 25.11 -1.73
C ASP A 53 -4.09 23.68 -1.19
N GLY A 54 -3.15 22.77 -1.44
CA GLY A 54 -3.23 21.38 -0.99
C GLY A 54 -1.95 20.61 -1.22
N ILE A 55 -1.76 19.53 -0.46
CA ILE A 55 -0.62 18.63 -0.59
C ILE A 55 -1.09 17.17 -0.50
N CYS A 56 -0.61 16.30 -1.37
CA CYS A 56 -0.97 14.89 -1.36
C CYS A 56 0.15 13.98 -1.93
N THR A 57 -0.01 12.68 -1.67
CA THR A 57 0.76 11.59 -2.28
C THR A 57 -0.18 10.44 -2.60
N ILE A 58 0.17 9.55 -3.55
CA ILE A 58 -0.70 8.43 -3.93
C ILE A 58 -0.18 7.05 -3.59
N ALA A 59 1.11 6.81 -3.56
CA ALA A 59 1.64 5.43 -3.43
C ALA A 59 2.91 5.33 -2.58
N SER A 60 3.17 6.33 -1.73
CA SER A 60 4.37 6.35 -0.89
C SER A 60 4.02 6.46 0.59
N ASP A 61 4.25 5.36 1.32
CA ASP A 61 4.12 5.35 2.78
C ASP A 61 5.10 6.34 3.44
N VAL A 62 6.31 6.43 2.88
CA VAL A 62 7.38 7.31 3.40
C VAL A 62 7.00 8.79 3.27
N ALA A 63 6.25 9.17 2.23
CA ALA A 63 5.81 10.55 2.02
C ALA A 63 4.61 10.94 2.89
N ALA A 64 3.76 9.98 3.31
CA ALA A 64 2.51 10.27 4.01
C ALA A 64 2.70 11.09 5.31
N PRO A 65 3.71 10.84 6.17
CA PRO A 65 3.96 11.70 7.33
C PRO A 65 4.34 13.13 6.97
N THR A 66 5.15 13.33 5.94
CA THR A 66 5.54 14.67 5.47
C THR A 66 4.34 15.44 4.92
N VAL A 67 3.48 14.78 4.11
CA VAL A 67 2.23 15.36 3.61
C VAL A 67 1.35 15.81 4.78
N ALA A 68 1.15 14.95 5.78
CA ALA A 68 0.36 15.28 6.97
C ALA A 68 0.97 16.42 7.78
N TYR A 69 2.30 16.44 7.93
CA TYR A 69 3.01 17.50 8.63
C TYR A 69 2.80 18.87 7.99
N VAL A 70 3.02 18.97 6.68
CA VAL A 70 2.84 20.22 5.93
C VAL A 70 1.38 20.66 5.96
N ALA A 71 0.44 19.76 5.69
CA ALA A 71 -0.99 20.06 5.75
C ALA A 71 -1.40 20.62 7.12
N ASN A 72 -0.96 20.00 8.23
CA ASN A 72 -1.28 20.49 9.57
C ASN A 72 -0.65 21.86 9.85
N LYS A 73 0.59 22.10 9.44
CA LYS A 73 1.27 23.39 9.69
C LYS A 73 0.68 24.55 8.89
N MET A 74 0.11 24.26 7.73
CA MET A 74 -0.54 25.25 6.85
C MET A 74 -2.06 25.31 7.02
N ASN A 75 -2.64 24.56 7.96
CA ASN A 75 -4.10 24.42 8.13
C ASN A 75 -4.84 23.96 6.87
N LEU A 76 -4.20 23.14 6.05
CA LEU A 76 -4.78 22.49 4.88
C LEU A 76 -5.47 21.17 5.26
N VAL A 77 -6.34 20.69 4.36
CA VAL A 77 -6.97 19.38 4.55
C VAL A 77 -5.94 18.26 4.47
N GLY A 78 -5.91 17.40 5.48
CA GLY A 78 -4.99 16.27 5.57
C GLY A 78 -5.25 15.43 6.82
N ASN A 79 -4.49 14.37 6.97
CA ASN A 79 -4.49 13.58 8.20
C ASN A 79 -3.72 14.31 9.31
N ASN A 80 -4.05 14.02 10.57
CA ASN A 80 -3.20 14.42 11.68
C ASN A 80 -1.81 13.78 11.52
N TYR A 81 -0.74 14.55 11.81
CA TYR A 81 0.64 14.08 11.67
C TYR A 81 0.92 12.80 12.48
N GLU A 82 0.46 12.76 13.75
CA GLU A 82 0.66 11.60 14.61
C GLU A 82 -0.11 10.36 14.10
N ALA A 83 -1.26 10.56 13.46
CA ALA A 83 -2.01 9.48 12.82
C ALA A 83 -1.24 8.91 11.61
N ALA A 84 -0.67 9.76 10.78
CA ALA A 84 0.16 9.35 9.64
C ALA A 84 1.44 8.61 10.09
N VAL A 85 2.09 9.09 11.15
CA VAL A 85 3.25 8.41 11.77
C VAL A 85 2.84 7.04 12.34
N ARG A 86 1.70 6.95 13.02
CA ARG A 86 1.16 5.68 13.56
C ARG A 86 0.86 4.68 12.46
N ALA A 87 0.25 5.11 11.37
CA ALA A 87 -0.05 4.28 10.22
C ALA A 87 1.22 3.79 9.50
N ASN A 88 2.35 4.47 9.68
CA ASN A 88 3.64 4.11 9.10
C ASN A 88 4.54 3.27 10.04
N ASN A 89 4.05 2.95 11.24
CA ASN A 89 4.75 2.12 12.22
C ASN A 89 3.93 0.88 12.55
N LYS A 90 4.40 -0.28 12.11
CA LYS A 90 3.67 -1.56 12.24
C LYS A 90 3.31 -1.92 13.68
N TYR A 91 4.19 -1.62 14.65
CA TYR A 91 3.92 -1.88 16.06
C TYR A 91 2.81 -0.98 16.60
N GLN A 92 2.91 0.33 16.35
CA GLN A 92 1.88 1.29 16.80
C GLN A 92 0.53 0.99 16.13
N MET A 93 0.55 0.53 14.89
CA MET A 93 -0.63 0.09 14.16
C MET A 93 -1.29 -1.10 14.87
N ARG A 94 -0.54 -2.14 15.24
CA ARG A 94 -1.05 -3.30 15.98
C ARG A 94 -1.65 -2.90 17.34
N GLU A 95 -0.93 -2.04 18.08
CA GLU A 95 -1.43 -1.51 19.36
C GLU A 95 -2.77 -0.77 19.20
N ALA A 96 -2.93 0.02 18.13
CA ALA A 96 -4.18 0.71 17.85
C ALA A 96 -5.31 -0.28 17.51
N PHE A 97 -5.03 -1.32 16.74
CA PHE A 97 -6.01 -2.35 16.35
C PHE A 97 -6.50 -3.16 17.54
N VAL A 98 -5.59 -3.64 18.38
CA VAL A 98 -5.93 -4.45 19.56
C VAL A 98 -6.82 -3.69 20.53
N LYS A 99 -6.56 -2.39 20.76
CA LYS A 99 -7.36 -1.53 21.65
C LYS A 99 -8.85 -1.46 21.30
N VAL A 100 -9.19 -1.65 20.01
CA VAL A 100 -10.56 -1.56 19.53
C VAL A 100 -11.11 -2.90 19.01
N GLY A 101 -10.37 -4.00 19.19
CA GLY A 101 -10.78 -5.34 18.78
C GLY A 101 -10.72 -5.59 17.27
N VAL A 102 -9.93 -4.82 16.51
CA VAL A 102 -9.68 -5.10 15.09
C VAL A 102 -8.79 -6.34 14.96
N PRO A 103 -9.20 -7.37 14.20
CA PRO A 103 -8.45 -8.62 14.11
C PRO A 103 -7.13 -8.43 13.36
N CYS A 104 -6.03 -8.72 14.02
CA CYS A 104 -4.69 -8.68 13.44
C CYS A 104 -3.87 -9.89 13.89
N PRO A 105 -2.70 -10.16 13.28
CA PRO A 105 -1.80 -11.21 13.75
C PRO A 105 -1.38 -11.00 15.21
N LYS A 106 -1.15 -12.09 15.95
CA LYS A 106 -0.42 -12.03 17.23
C LYS A 106 0.96 -11.45 16.97
N TYR A 107 1.41 -10.54 17.82
CA TYR A 107 2.66 -9.81 17.56
C TYR A 107 3.41 -9.51 18.85
N MET A 108 4.70 -9.27 18.71
CA MET A 108 5.54 -8.63 19.71
C MET A 108 6.62 -7.80 19.03
N MET A 109 7.12 -6.78 19.71
CA MET A 109 8.27 -6.00 19.26
C MET A 109 9.48 -6.32 20.13
N VAL A 110 10.64 -6.39 19.49
CA VAL A 110 11.93 -6.57 20.16
C VAL A 110 12.95 -5.55 19.68
N THR A 111 13.86 -5.22 20.58
CA THR A 111 15.04 -4.37 20.33
C THR A 111 16.32 -5.17 20.64
N PRO A 112 17.51 -4.68 20.28
CA PRO A 112 18.76 -5.37 20.65
C PRO A 112 18.88 -5.64 22.16
N GLU A 113 18.35 -4.72 23.01
CA GLU A 113 18.41 -4.82 24.46
C GLU A 113 17.42 -5.86 25.00
N THR A 114 16.25 -6.02 24.35
CA THR A 114 15.17 -6.88 24.87
C THR A 114 15.15 -8.28 24.24
N LEU A 115 15.78 -8.49 23.10
CA LEU A 115 15.70 -9.75 22.31
C LEU A 115 16.01 -11.00 23.14
N ARG A 116 16.90 -10.89 24.10
CA ARG A 116 17.32 -12.02 24.96
C ARG A 116 16.84 -11.88 26.42
N SER A 117 15.89 -10.98 26.67
CA SER A 117 15.33 -10.83 28.01
C SER A 117 14.44 -12.02 28.38
N PRO A 118 14.32 -12.36 29.69
CA PRO A 118 13.41 -13.43 30.13
C PRO A 118 11.97 -13.23 29.67
N GLU A 119 11.49 -11.97 29.67
CA GLU A 119 10.12 -11.62 29.29
C GLU A 119 9.86 -11.94 27.81
N VAL A 120 10.81 -11.65 26.91
CA VAL A 120 10.71 -11.99 25.50
C VAL A 120 10.76 -13.49 25.29
N ILE A 121 11.66 -14.21 25.99
CA ILE A 121 11.78 -15.66 25.91
C ILE A 121 10.49 -16.34 26.38
N ASP A 122 9.88 -15.87 27.44
CA ASP A 122 8.60 -16.40 27.92
C ASP A 122 7.45 -16.10 26.96
N ALA A 123 7.37 -14.86 26.43
CA ALA A 123 6.36 -14.49 25.45
C ALA A 123 6.46 -15.30 24.13
N LEU A 124 7.69 -15.67 23.71
CA LEU A 124 7.89 -16.50 22.53
C LEU A 124 7.28 -17.89 22.65
N ARG A 125 7.07 -18.43 23.85
CA ARG A 125 6.38 -19.73 24.06
C ARG A 125 4.93 -19.72 23.58
N GLU A 126 4.34 -18.53 23.47
CA GLU A 126 3.01 -18.31 22.99
C GLU A 126 2.90 -18.28 21.45
N PHE A 127 4.03 -18.29 20.73
CA PHE A 127 4.09 -18.31 19.28
C PHE A 127 4.35 -19.72 18.77
N GLN A 128 3.72 -20.02 17.63
CA GLN A 128 3.95 -21.28 16.92
C GLN A 128 4.68 -21.03 15.60
N TYR A 129 5.51 -21.96 15.20
CA TYR A 129 6.10 -21.93 13.87
C TYR A 129 5.08 -22.36 12.80
N PRO A 130 5.10 -21.78 11.61
CA PRO A 130 6.00 -20.70 11.20
C PRO A 130 5.64 -19.34 11.83
N MET A 131 6.64 -18.49 12.00
CA MET A 131 6.52 -17.09 12.39
C MET A 131 7.02 -16.19 11.28
N ILE A 132 6.71 -14.91 11.36
CA ILE A 132 7.29 -13.88 10.50
C ILE A 132 8.05 -12.88 11.37
N THR A 133 9.20 -12.42 10.90
CA THR A 133 9.89 -11.26 11.46
C THR A 133 10.06 -10.20 10.39
N LYS A 134 9.96 -8.93 10.80
CA LYS A 134 10.06 -7.77 9.91
C LYS A 134 10.48 -6.52 10.66
N PRO A 135 11.11 -5.53 10.02
CA PRO A 135 11.30 -4.21 10.60
C PRO A 135 9.97 -3.56 10.98
N SER A 136 9.95 -2.76 12.07
CA SER A 136 8.75 -2.05 12.50
C SER A 136 8.37 -0.86 11.60
N ASP A 137 9.32 -0.35 10.80
CA ASP A 137 9.30 0.96 10.15
C ASP A 137 9.77 0.91 8.67
N ARG A 138 9.62 -0.24 8.00
CA ARG A 138 9.97 -0.40 6.58
C ARG A 138 8.77 -0.91 5.79
N SER A 139 8.78 -0.65 4.46
CA SER A 139 7.80 -1.12 3.48
C SER A 139 8.48 -1.95 2.38
N GLY A 140 7.69 -2.51 1.44
CA GLY A 140 8.20 -3.25 0.30
C GLY A 140 8.91 -4.56 0.68
N SER A 141 8.43 -5.26 1.68
CA SER A 141 8.95 -6.57 2.17
C SER A 141 10.42 -6.56 2.57
N LEU A 142 11.07 -5.39 2.69
CA LEU A 142 12.48 -5.29 3.06
C LEU A 142 12.71 -5.79 4.49
N GLY A 143 13.57 -6.80 4.64
CA GLY A 143 13.91 -7.39 5.95
C GLY A 143 12.85 -8.34 6.51
N VAL A 144 11.85 -8.72 5.72
CA VAL A 144 10.83 -9.70 6.09
C VAL A 144 11.39 -11.12 5.95
N THR A 145 11.25 -11.95 6.97
CA THR A 145 11.72 -13.33 6.95
C THR A 145 10.69 -14.26 7.59
N LYS A 146 10.31 -15.34 6.89
CA LYS A 146 9.52 -16.45 7.45
C LYS A 146 10.45 -17.41 8.20
N ILE A 147 10.16 -17.63 9.48
CA ILE A 147 10.91 -18.48 10.39
C ILE A 147 10.16 -19.79 10.54
N VAL A 148 10.73 -20.89 10.08
CA VAL A 148 10.07 -22.21 10.11
C VAL A 148 10.61 -23.14 11.20
N MET A 149 11.77 -22.80 11.80
CA MET A 149 12.38 -23.59 12.88
C MET A 149 13.18 -22.73 13.86
N PRO A 150 13.37 -23.16 15.11
CA PRO A 150 14.02 -22.38 16.16
C PRO A 150 15.43 -21.85 15.81
N SER A 151 16.23 -22.61 15.04
CA SER A 151 17.59 -22.20 14.67
C SER A 151 17.65 -20.97 13.78
N GLN A 152 16.57 -20.64 13.08
CA GLN A 152 16.46 -19.45 12.21
C GLN A 152 16.08 -18.18 12.96
N PHE A 153 15.60 -18.29 14.20
CA PHE A 153 14.97 -17.19 14.93
C PHE A 153 15.92 -16.00 15.11
N TYR A 154 17.02 -16.17 15.82
CA TYR A 154 17.92 -15.06 16.11
C TYR A 154 18.51 -14.41 14.83
N PRO A 155 19.05 -15.16 13.85
CA PRO A 155 19.56 -14.57 12.62
C PRO A 155 18.50 -13.74 11.87
N ALA A 156 17.26 -14.24 11.78
CA ALA A 156 16.18 -13.54 11.08
C ALA A 156 15.75 -12.26 11.81
N VAL A 157 15.66 -12.29 13.14
CA VAL A 157 15.28 -11.11 13.94
C VAL A 157 16.37 -10.05 13.89
N GLU A 158 17.65 -10.45 14.03
CA GLU A 158 18.81 -9.55 13.94
C GLU A 158 18.87 -8.89 12.54
N PHE A 159 18.60 -9.65 11.48
CA PHE A 159 18.50 -9.11 10.11
C PHE A 159 17.36 -8.07 9.99
N ALA A 160 16.18 -8.36 10.55
CA ALA A 160 15.07 -7.39 10.54
C ALA A 160 15.43 -6.10 11.30
N MET A 161 16.13 -6.20 12.44
CA MET A 161 16.62 -5.05 13.20
C MET A 161 17.64 -4.23 12.40
N GLU A 162 18.57 -4.89 11.69
CA GLU A 162 19.54 -4.22 10.83
C GLU A 162 18.87 -3.37 9.75
N LYS A 163 17.77 -3.86 9.19
CA LYS A 163 17.01 -3.13 8.15
C LYS A 163 16.09 -2.04 8.71
N SER A 164 15.78 -2.04 9.99
CA SER A 164 14.95 -1.02 10.64
C SER A 164 15.73 0.28 10.89
N PHE A 165 15.13 1.44 10.62
CA PHE A 165 15.71 2.75 10.98
C PHE A 165 15.88 2.92 12.50
N LYS A 166 15.01 2.29 13.29
CA LYS A 166 15.02 2.35 14.76
C LYS A 166 15.66 1.12 15.40
N HIS A 167 16.26 0.22 14.62
CA HIS A 167 16.80 -1.06 15.08
C HIS A 167 15.76 -1.90 15.86
N GLN A 168 14.52 -1.90 15.40
CA GLN A 168 13.40 -2.63 16.01
C GLN A 168 12.86 -3.69 15.06
N ALA A 169 12.61 -4.88 15.55
CA ALA A 169 11.95 -5.93 14.81
C ALA A 169 10.60 -6.30 15.43
N MET A 170 9.62 -6.55 14.57
CA MET A 170 8.38 -7.21 14.95
C MET A 170 8.48 -8.70 14.68
N ILE A 171 7.97 -9.49 15.60
CA ILE A 171 7.76 -10.94 15.47
C ILE A 171 6.25 -11.12 15.44
N GLU A 172 5.72 -11.79 14.43
CA GLU A 172 4.30 -12.03 14.26
C GLU A 172 4.02 -13.51 13.99
N GLU A 173 2.82 -13.97 14.32
CA GLU A 173 2.34 -15.24 13.79
C GLU A 173 2.30 -15.19 12.27
N PHE A 174 2.66 -16.28 11.61
CA PHE A 174 2.50 -16.40 10.17
C PHE A 174 1.04 -16.76 9.84
N VAL A 175 0.29 -15.80 9.29
CA VAL A 175 -1.08 -16.04 8.85
C VAL A 175 -1.06 -16.59 7.43
N GLU A 176 -1.38 -17.86 7.28
CA GLU A 176 -1.51 -18.50 5.97
C GLU A 176 -2.93 -18.31 5.43
N GLY A 177 -3.04 -17.78 4.22
CA GLY A 177 -4.35 -17.56 3.61
C GLY A 177 -4.31 -16.76 2.33
N ARG A 178 -5.49 -16.60 1.75
CA ARG A 178 -5.72 -15.73 0.59
C ARG A 178 -5.38 -14.30 0.92
N GLU A 179 -4.66 -13.63 0.04
CA GLU A 179 -4.31 -12.23 0.19
C GLU A 179 -5.27 -11.33 -0.60
N ILE A 180 -5.74 -10.30 0.05
CA ILE A 180 -6.56 -9.26 -0.56
C ILE A 180 -6.10 -7.89 -0.11
N SER A 181 -6.45 -6.86 -0.88
CA SER A 181 -6.36 -5.49 -0.42
C SER A 181 -7.68 -4.74 -0.57
N VAL A 182 -7.83 -3.65 0.17
CA VAL A 182 -9.05 -2.85 0.23
C VAL A 182 -8.71 -1.37 0.09
N GLU A 183 -9.33 -0.73 -0.90
CA GLU A 183 -9.16 0.71 -1.13
C GLU A 183 -10.32 1.49 -0.52
N PHE A 184 -9.98 2.54 0.22
CA PHE A 184 -10.91 3.51 0.75
C PHE A 184 -10.47 4.94 0.40
N ILE A 185 -11.45 5.84 0.36
CA ILE A 185 -11.22 7.27 0.43
C ILE A 185 -11.96 7.83 1.64
N SER A 186 -11.30 8.70 2.38
CA SER A 186 -11.84 9.31 3.61
C SER A 186 -11.90 10.81 3.48
N TYR A 187 -12.95 11.41 4.04
CA TYR A 187 -13.07 12.86 4.13
C TYR A 187 -13.75 13.23 5.45
N ASN A 188 -13.09 14.07 6.25
CA ASN A 188 -13.55 14.51 7.57
C ASN A 188 -14.02 13.37 8.49
N GLY A 189 -13.29 12.23 8.48
CA GLY A 189 -13.57 11.07 9.31
C GLY A 189 -14.70 10.17 8.80
N VAL A 190 -15.29 10.46 7.65
CA VAL A 190 -16.20 9.55 6.97
C VAL A 190 -15.44 8.72 5.95
N HIS A 191 -15.57 7.40 6.04
CA HIS A 191 -14.79 6.43 5.24
C HIS A 191 -15.67 5.78 4.17
N TYR A 192 -15.30 5.94 2.91
CA TYR A 192 -16.02 5.44 1.75
C TYR A 192 -15.25 4.27 1.13
N PRO A 193 -15.82 3.04 1.14
CA PRO A 193 -15.20 1.89 0.49
C PRO A 193 -15.25 2.05 -1.03
N LEU A 194 -14.17 1.72 -1.71
CA LEU A 194 -14.10 1.78 -3.16
C LEU A 194 -14.10 0.38 -3.78
N GLN A 195 -13.14 -0.48 -3.43
CA GLN A 195 -13.03 -1.80 -4.01
C GLN A 195 -12.17 -2.74 -3.17
N ILE A 196 -12.41 -4.05 -3.31
CA ILE A 196 -11.55 -5.13 -2.80
C ILE A 196 -10.83 -5.79 -3.97
N THR A 197 -9.53 -6.00 -3.81
CA THR A 197 -8.64 -6.58 -4.81
C THR A 197 -8.18 -7.97 -4.36
N ASP A 198 -8.27 -8.98 -5.23
CA ASP A 198 -7.55 -10.24 -5.06
C ASP A 198 -6.09 -10.05 -5.44
N LYS A 199 -5.16 -10.45 -4.58
CA LYS A 199 -3.72 -10.42 -4.82
C LYS A 199 -3.21 -11.85 -4.98
N ILE A 200 -2.51 -12.12 -6.07
CA ILE A 200 -1.81 -13.38 -6.31
C ILE A 200 -0.32 -13.09 -6.26
N THR A 201 0.39 -13.80 -5.39
CA THR A 201 1.81 -13.60 -5.14
C THR A 201 2.59 -14.88 -5.40
N THR A 202 3.91 -14.76 -5.55
CA THR A 202 4.81 -15.92 -5.46
C THR A 202 4.70 -16.55 -4.07
N GLU A 203 5.16 -17.79 -3.94
CA GLU A 203 5.33 -18.43 -2.64
C GLU A 203 6.51 -17.84 -1.86
N ALA A 204 6.69 -18.34 -0.62
CA ALA A 204 7.87 -18.03 0.16
C ALA A 204 9.17 -18.38 -0.63
N PRO A 205 10.23 -17.64 -0.50
CA PRO A 205 10.47 -16.62 0.55
C PRO A 205 10.08 -15.17 0.17
N HIS A 206 9.72 -14.88 -1.08
CA HIS A 206 9.71 -13.50 -1.59
C HIS A 206 8.34 -12.83 -1.55
N PHE A 207 7.22 -13.58 -1.76
CA PHE A 207 5.84 -13.06 -1.76
C PHE A 207 5.64 -11.85 -2.69
N VAL A 208 6.22 -11.92 -3.89
CA VAL A 208 6.12 -10.85 -4.90
C VAL A 208 4.80 -10.98 -5.65
N GLU A 209 4.11 -9.87 -5.84
CA GLU A 209 2.83 -9.82 -6.55
C GLU A 209 2.99 -10.15 -8.04
N LEU A 210 2.18 -11.10 -8.52
CA LEU A 210 2.10 -11.55 -9.91
C LEU A 210 0.84 -11.06 -10.61
N GLU A 211 -0.26 -10.93 -9.84
CA GLU A 211 -1.56 -10.50 -10.39
C GLU A 211 -2.38 -9.73 -9.36
N HIS A 212 -3.17 -8.77 -9.83
CA HIS A 212 -4.22 -8.11 -9.07
C HIS A 212 -5.53 -8.11 -9.84
N HIS A 213 -6.65 -8.41 -9.17
CA HIS A 213 -7.96 -8.45 -9.80
C HIS A 213 -9.04 -7.78 -8.95
N GLN A 214 -9.87 -6.96 -9.59
CA GLN A 214 -11.03 -6.29 -9.02
C GLN A 214 -12.30 -6.61 -9.83
N PRO A 215 -13.47 -6.73 -9.16
CA PRO A 215 -13.62 -6.92 -7.72
C PRO A 215 -13.04 -8.27 -7.27
N SER A 216 -12.76 -8.40 -5.99
CA SER A 216 -12.45 -9.69 -5.38
C SER A 216 -13.59 -10.69 -5.58
N THR A 217 -13.25 -11.99 -5.62
CA THR A 217 -14.23 -13.08 -5.73
C THR A 217 -14.84 -13.52 -4.37
N LEU A 218 -14.72 -12.69 -3.35
CA LEU A 218 -15.36 -12.89 -2.04
C LEU A 218 -16.88 -12.75 -2.12
N SER A 219 -17.60 -13.29 -1.14
CA SER A 219 -19.04 -13.08 -1.00
C SER A 219 -19.39 -11.66 -0.55
N ASP A 220 -20.62 -11.21 -0.81
CA ASP A 220 -21.10 -9.88 -0.37
C ASP A 220 -21.06 -9.72 1.15
N GLU A 221 -21.28 -10.81 1.90
CA GLU A 221 -21.14 -10.82 3.35
C GLU A 221 -19.70 -10.54 3.79
N MET A 222 -18.74 -11.18 3.12
CA MET A 222 -17.32 -10.92 3.37
C MET A 222 -16.92 -9.48 2.99
N PHE A 223 -17.44 -8.94 1.89
CA PHE A 223 -17.24 -7.52 1.54
C PHE A 223 -17.70 -6.60 2.68
N THR A 224 -18.91 -6.81 3.17
CA THR A 224 -19.48 -6.01 4.27
C THR A 224 -18.62 -6.10 5.52
N THR A 225 -18.26 -7.31 5.92
CA THR A 225 -17.43 -7.56 7.11
C THR A 225 -16.07 -6.88 7.00
N ILE A 226 -15.39 -7.02 5.85
CA ILE A 226 -14.06 -6.44 5.62
C ILE A 226 -14.13 -4.90 5.59
N TYR A 227 -15.17 -4.33 4.98
CA TYR A 227 -15.38 -2.88 4.98
C TYR A 227 -15.57 -2.32 6.39
N ASP A 228 -16.33 -3.01 7.24
CA ASP A 228 -16.56 -2.57 8.62
C ASP A 228 -15.29 -2.72 9.48
N ILE A 229 -14.53 -3.81 9.31
CA ILE A 229 -13.22 -3.96 9.95
C ILE A 229 -12.28 -2.82 9.51
N THR A 230 -12.25 -2.50 8.20
CA THR A 230 -11.39 -1.44 7.66
C THR A 230 -11.77 -0.07 8.22
N LYS A 231 -13.06 0.28 8.28
CA LYS A 231 -13.53 1.54 8.89
C LYS A 231 -13.09 1.65 10.36
N ASN A 232 -13.27 0.58 11.13
CA ASN A 232 -12.85 0.56 12.53
C ASN A 232 -11.34 0.72 12.68
N ALA A 233 -10.56 0.10 11.79
CA ALA A 233 -9.11 0.22 11.77
C ALA A 233 -8.64 1.64 11.38
N LEU A 234 -9.28 2.28 10.38
CA LEU A 234 -9.00 3.67 9.99
C LEU A 234 -9.29 4.64 11.16
N ASN A 235 -10.43 4.46 11.84
CA ASN A 235 -10.77 5.23 13.04
C ASN A 235 -9.74 5.02 14.16
N ALA A 236 -9.31 3.79 14.42
CA ALA A 236 -8.30 3.47 15.43
C ALA A 236 -6.94 4.14 15.15
N LEU A 237 -6.57 4.23 13.89
CA LEU A 237 -5.37 4.93 13.46
C LEU A 237 -5.53 6.45 13.47
N GLY A 238 -6.76 6.97 13.43
CA GLY A 238 -7.04 8.40 13.31
C GLY A 238 -6.81 8.93 11.89
N LEU A 239 -6.89 8.08 10.87
CA LEU A 239 -6.84 8.49 9.47
C LEU A 239 -8.21 9.02 9.05
N THR A 240 -8.32 10.32 8.81
CA THR A 240 -9.59 11.00 8.57
C THR A 240 -9.76 11.55 7.17
N ASN A 241 -8.67 11.68 6.41
CA ASN A 241 -8.67 12.30 5.08
C ASN A 241 -7.73 11.57 4.11
N GLY A 242 -8.12 11.52 2.83
CA GLY A 242 -7.31 10.96 1.76
C GLY A 242 -7.55 9.47 1.51
N ALA A 243 -6.70 8.90 0.69
CA ALA A 243 -6.73 7.48 0.35
C ALA A 243 -6.20 6.61 1.49
N SER A 244 -6.68 5.37 1.53
CA SER A 244 -6.06 4.31 2.31
C SER A 244 -6.09 2.98 1.57
N HIS A 245 -5.08 2.16 1.82
CA HIS A 245 -4.88 0.83 1.28
C HIS A 245 -4.67 -0.13 2.46
N ALA A 246 -5.59 -1.06 2.64
CA ALA A 246 -5.53 -2.04 3.72
C ALA A 246 -5.26 -3.44 3.15
N GLU A 247 -4.31 -4.17 3.72
CA GLU A 247 -3.94 -5.53 3.33
C GLU A 247 -4.44 -6.55 4.35
N TYR A 248 -4.99 -7.66 3.84
CA TYR A 248 -5.58 -8.72 4.64
C TYR A 248 -5.10 -10.10 4.22
N LYS A 249 -5.07 -11.00 5.19
CA LYS A 249 -5.05 -12.45 4.97
C LYS A 249 -6.38 -13.04 5.45
N ILE A 250 -6.95 -13.93 4.62
CA ILE A 250 -8.15 -14.70 4.95
C ILE A 250 -7.75 -16.18 4.94
N THR A 251 -7.77 -16.80 6.11
CA THR A 251 -7.38 -18.20 6.27
C THR A 251 -8.45 -19.15 5.70
N LYS A 252 -8.09 -20.42 5.50
CA LYS A 252 -9.01 -21.44 4.95
C LYS A 252 -10.25 -21.68 5.83
N ASP A 253 -10.14 -21.47 7.13
CA ASP A 253 -11.24 -21.55 8.11
C ASP A 253 -12.04 -20.24 8.23
N GLY A 254 -11.74 -19.23 7.41
CA GLY A 254 -12.47 -17.97 7.33
C GLY A 254 -12.03 -16.90 8.32
N ARG A 255 -10.95 -17.09 9.09
CA ARG A 255 -10.40 -16.05 9.95
C ARG A 255 -9.84 -14.91 9.09
N ILE A 256 -10.24 -13.68 9.39
CA ILE A 256 -9.76 -12.46 8.76
C ILE A 256 -8.66 -11.85 9.65
N ALA A 257 -7.54 -11.47 9.08
CA ALA A 257 -6.49 -10.74 9.78
C ALA A 257 -6.01 -9.56 8.94
N ILE A 258 -6.06 -8.35 9.49
CA ILE A 258 -5.50 -7.16 8.87
C ILE A 258 -3.98 -7.15 9.05
N MET A 259 -3.27 -7.06 7.94
CA MET A 259 -1.81 -7.11 7.93
C MET A 259 -1.18 -5.73 7.99
N GLU A 260 -1.75 -4.75 7.30
CA GLU A 260 -1.24 -3.39 7.23
C GLU A 260 -2.30 -2.42 6.70
N ILE A 261 -2.22 -1.13 7.09
CA ILE A 261 -2.92 -0.02 6.43
C ILE A 261 -1.92 1.08 6.12
N GLY A 262 -1.78 1.42 4.84
CA GLY A 262 -1.11 2.65 4.40
C GLY A 262 -2.10 3.81 4.27
N GLY A 263 -1.73 5.00 4.75
CA GLY A 263 -2.50 6.25 4.54
C GLY A 263 -2.30 6.83 3.13
N ARG A 264 -2.37 5.96 2.13
CA ARG A 264 -2.19 6.24 0.70
C ARG A 264 -2.92 5.18 -0.13
N MET A 265 -3.12 5.37 -1.43
CA MET A 265 -3.73 4.33 -2.28
C MET A 265 -2.77 3.16 -2.55
N GLY A 266 -3.32 2.04 -2.97
CA GLY A 266 -2.56 0.88 -3.41
C GLY A 266 -1.63 1.19 -4.59
N GLY A 267 -0.42 0.63 -4.53
CA GLY A 267 0.54 0.62 -5.62
C GLY A 267 0.11 -0.32 -6.75
N ASP A 268 1.07 -0.66 -7.62
CA ASP A 268 0.92 -1.72 -8.62
C ASP A 268 -0.39 -1.62 -9.43
N PHE A 269 -0.72 -0.39 -9.85
CA PHE A 269 -1.95 -0.03 -10.58
C PHE A 269 -3.27 -0.15 -9.80
N ILE A 270 -3.30 -0.74 -8.60
CA ILE A 270 -4.52 -0.95 -7.82
C ILE A 270 -5.31 0.36 -7.70
N GLY A 271 -4.70 1.40 -7.11
CA GLY A 271 -5.36 2.69 -6.91
C GLY A 271 -5.41 3.56 -8.17
N SER A 272 -4.33 3.58 -8.96
CA SER A 272 -4.20 4.51 -10.09
C SER A 272 -4.98 4.10 -11.34
N ALA A 273 -5.28 2.81 -11.53
CA ALA A 273 -5.97 2.28 -12.70
C ALA A 273 -7.16 1.38 -12.36
N LEU A 274 -6.96 0.30 -11.56
CA LEU A 274 -7.95 -0.76 -11.41
C LEU A 274 -9.24 -0.28 -10.74
N VAL A 275 -9.17 0.59 -9.71
CA VAL A 275 -10.38 1.16 -9.08
C VAL A 275 -11.23 1.89 -10.11
N ARG A 276 -10.64 2.73 -10.96
CA ARG A 276 -11.37 3.45 -12.01
C ARG A 276 -11.94 2.49 -13.05
N LEU A 277 -11.18 1.50 -13.49
CA LEU A 277 -11.62 0.54 -14.48
C LEU A 277 -12.74 -0.36 -13.95
N SER A 278 -12.74 -0.73 -12.68
CA SER A 278 -13.77 -1.61 -12.10
C SER A 278 -15.03 -0.88 -11.62
N THR A 279 -14.89 0.36 -11.13
CA THR A 279 -15.99 1.11 -10.48
C THR A 279 -16.44 2.35 -11.24
N GLY A 280 -15.61 2.90 -12.14
CA GLY A 280 -15.81 4.20 -12.79
C GLY A 280 -15.41 5.41 -11.93
N TYR A 281 -15.02 5.21 -10.66
CA TYR A 281 -14.58 6.30 -9.80
C TYR A 281 -13.11 6.66 -10.06
N ASP A 282 -12.84 7.91 -10.38
CA ASP A 282 -11.48 8.43 -10.56
C ASP A 282 -10.83 8.68 -9.18
N PHE A 283 -10.17 7.64 -8.67
CA PHE A 283 -9.60 7.65 -7.33
C PHE A 283 -8.44 8.65 -7.21
N VAL A 284 -7.63 8.82 -8.26
CA VAL A 284 -6.54 9.81 -8.29
C VAL A 284 -7.11 11.23 -8.18
N LYS A 285 -8.18 11.53 -8.94
CA LYS A 285 -8.90 12.80 -8.81
C LYS A 285 -9.46 12.97 -7.40
N GLY A 286 -10.07 11.92 -6.83
CA GLY A 286 -10.61 11.94 -5.48
C GLY A 286 -9.59 12.33 -4.41
N VAL A 287 -8.34 11.84 -4.52
CA VAL A 287 -7.25 12.23 -3.61
C VAL A 287 -6.91 13.71 -3.73
N ILE A 288 -6.88 14.24 -4.96
CA ILE A 288 -6.65 15.67 -5.19
C ILE A 288 -7.81 16.49 -4.63
N ASP A 289 -9.06 16.09 -4.90
CA ASP A 289 -10.27 16.77 -4.39
C ASP A 289 -10.29 16.84 -2.85
N VAL A 290 -9.86 15.75 -2.17
CA VAL A 290 -9.71 15.75 -0.71
C VAL A 290 -8.67 16.78 -0.27
N ALA A 291 -7.50 16.79 -0.89
CA ALA A 291 -6.40 17.69 -0.52
C ALA A 291 -6.79 19.18 -0.69
N LEU A 292 -7.61 19.47 -1.70
CA LEU A 292 -8.16 20.82 -1.97
C LEU A 292 -9.43 21.16 -1.17
N GLY A 293 -9.97 20.22 -0.38
CA GLY A 293 -11.20 20.44 0.39
C GLY A 293 -12.48 20.50 -0.44
N VAL A 294 -12.45 20.04 -1.70
CA VAL A 294 -13.61 20.06 -2.64
C VAL A 294 -14.16 18.65 -2.91
N PHE A 295 -14.01 17.75 -1.94
CA PHE A 295 -14.36 16.34 -2.05
C PHE A 295 -15.83 16.10 -2.46
N VAL A 296 -16.01 15.16 -3.39
CA VAL A 296 -17.31 14.64 -3.80
C VAL A 296 -17.41 13.16 -3.44
N VAL A 297 -18.51 12.77 -2.82
CA VAL A 297 -18.77 11.38 -2.40
C VAL A 297 -18.64 10.42 -3.61
N PRO A 298 -17.90 9.33 -3.49
CA PRO A 298 -17.72 8.37 -4.57
C PRO A 298 -19.04 7.76 -5.02
N VAL A 299 -19.23 7.71 -6.34
CA VAL A 299 -20.35 7.03 -6.97
C VAL A 299 -19.80 5.96 -7.89
N LYS A 300 -20.23 4.72 -7.70
CA LYS A 300 -19.89 3.60 -8.58
C LYS A 300 -20.76 3.71 -9.85
N THR A 301 -20.13 4.05 -10.97
CA THR A 301 -20.79 4.20 -12.28
C THR A 301 -20.57 3.02 -13.21
N LEU A 302 -19.59 2.15 -12.90
CA LEU A 302 -19.30 0.91 -13.62
C LEU A 302 -19.39 -0.29 -12.67
N ASN A 303 -19.65 -1.45 -13.25
CA ASN A 303 -19.57 -2.74 -12.59
C ASN A 303 -18.84 -3.71 -13.51
N MET A 304 -17.51 -3.54 -13.57
CA MET A 304 -16.64 -4.29 -14.46
C MET A 304 -15.59 -5.04 -13.65
N CYS A 305 -15.00 -6.08 -14.25
CA CYS A 305 -13.76 -6.66 -13.77
C CYS A 305 -12.59 -5.91 -14.38
N ALA A 306 -11.55 -5.68 -13.60
CA ALA A 306 -10.28 -5.14 -14.05
C ALA A 306 -9.15 -5.86 -13.34
N GLY A 307 -8.01 -5.97 -13.98
CA GLY A 307 -6.85 -6.56 -13.33
C GLY A 307 -5.57 -6.24 -14.07
N VAL A 308 -4.47 -6.56 -13.42
CA VAL A 308 -3.12 -6.49 -13.97
C VAL A 308 -2.44 -7.84 -13.82
N TYR A 309 -1.72 -8.23 -14.83
CA TYR A 309 -0.79 -9.35 -14.84
C TYR A 309 0.62 -8.80 -15.00
N PHE A 310 1.55 -9.26 -14.18
CA PHE A 310 2.95 -8.85 -14.25
C PHE A 310 3.77 -9.91 -14.97
N LEU A 311 4.65 -9.47 -15.86
CA LEU A 311 5.56 -10.31 -16.61
C LEU A 311 6.87 -10.49 -15.83
N CYS A 312 7.24 -11.74 -15.62
CA CYS A 312 8.50 -12.16 -15.01
C CYS A 312 8.82 -13.60 -15.41
N LYS A 313 9.80 -14.24 -14.84
CA LYS A 313 10.14 -15.64 -15.16
C LYS A 313 9.03 -16.60 -14.77
N GLU A 314 8.39 -16.39 -13.62
CA GLU A 314 7.28 -17.20 -13.11
C GLU A 314 6.01 -17.11 -13.98
N THR A 315 5.88 -16.03 -14.74
CA THR A 315 4.75 -15.76 -15.65
C THR A 315 5.19 -15.65 -17.10
N GLU A 316 6.26 -16.33 -17.52
CA GLU A 316 6.85 -16.29 -18.86
C GLU A 316 5.82 -16.57 -19.99
N HIS A 317 4.79 -17.37 -19.70
CA HIS A 317 3.69 -17.64 -20.63
C HIS A 317 2.90 -16.39 -21.05
N LEU A 318 2.97 -15.30 -20.28
CA LEU A 318 2.33 -14.02 -20.59
C LEU A 318 3.10 -13.18 -21.61
N LYS A 319 4.34 -13.53 -21.96
CA LYS A 319 5.21 -12.69 -22.78
C LYS A 319 4.55 -12.30 -24.11
N SER A 320 4.01 -13.28 -24.85
CA SER A 320 3.34 -13.01 -26.13
C SER A 320 2.08 -12.15 -25.99
N ILE A 321 1.38 -12.26 -24.85
CA ILE A 321 0.20 -11.46 -24.54
C ILE A 321 0.61 -10.01 -24.28
N VAL A 322 1.67 -9.79 -23.49
CA VAL A 322 2.18 -8.44 -23.21
C VAL A 322 2.76 -7.80 -24.48
N GLU A 323 3.42 -8.55 -25.34
CA GLU A 323 3.95 -8.06 -26.63
C GLU A 323 2.85 -7.60 -27.60
N SER A 324 1.69 -8.26 -27.59
CA SER A 324 0.57 -8.00 -28.51
C SER A 324 -0.69 -7.48 -27.79
N TRP A 325 -0.54 -6.84 -26.62
CA TRP A 325 -1.67 -6.44 -25.80
C TRP A 325 -2.69 -5.56 -26.55
N SER A 326 -2.24 -4.69 -27.45
CA SER A 326 -3.10 -3.77 -28.21
C SER A 326 -4.00 -4.48 -29.23
N ASP A 327 -3.72 -5.74 -29.59
CA ASP A 327 -4.50 -6.51 -30.54
C ASP A 327 -5.79 -7.09 -29.93
N ASN A 328 -5.88 -7.08 -28.60
CA ASN A 328 -7.06 -7.56 -27.88
C ASN A 328 -7.77 -6.39 -27.17
N PRO A 329 -9.01 -6.05 -27.53
CA PRO A 329 -9.76 -4.93 -26.96
C PRO A 329 -10.09 -5.08 -25.48
N ALA A 330 -9.88 -6.24 -24.87
CA ALA A 330 -10.01 -6.42 -23.43
C ALA A 330 -8.82 -5.83 -22.66
N PHE A 331 -7.66 -5.65 -23.29
CA PHE A 331 -6.51 -5.00 -22.68
C PHE A 331 -6.55 -3.49 -22.89
N VAL A 332 -6.24 -2.74 -21.86
CA VAL A 332 -6.32 -1.27 -21.85
C VAL A 332 -4.95 -0.60 -21.81
N GLU A 333 -3.94 -1.34 -21.37
CA GLU A 333 -2.55 -0.88 -21.26
C GLU A 333 -1.62 -2.07 -21.10
N GLY A 334 -0.41 -2.00 -21.64
CA GLY A 334 0.64 -2.99 -21.43
C GLY A 334 2.00 -2.44 -21.83
N GLU A 335 3.03 -2.93 -21.16
CA GLU A 335 4.41 -2.50 -21.40
C GLU A 335 5.38 -3.63 -21.08
N ILE A 336 6.42 -3.77 -21.90
CA ILE A 336 7.62 -4.53 -21.57
C ILE A 336 8.70 -3.53 -21.18
N THR A 337 9.11 -3.58 -19.91
CA THR A 337 10.13 -2.69 -19.32
C THR A 337 11.53 -3.28 -19.41
N ASP A 338 11.63 -4.62 -19.49
CA ASP A 338 12.87 -5.36 -19.69
C ASP A 338 12.60 -6.59 -20.57
N THR A 339 13.43 -6.84 -21.57
CA THR A 339 13.32 -8.01 -22.45
C THR A 339 13.81 -9.31 -21.80
N GLU A 340 14.65 -9.20 -20.77
CA GLU A 340 15.16 -10.30 -19.97
C GLU A 340 14.16 -10.63 -18.85
N LEU A 341 13.65 -11.86 -18.84
CA LEU A 341 12.79 -12.34 -17.76
C LEU A 341 13.63 -12.87 -16.61
N ARG A 342 13.48 -12.27 -15.42
CA ARG A 342 14.17 -12.66 -14.20
C ARG A 342 13.23 -13.36 -13.23
N GLU A 343 13.77 -14.25 -12.40
CA GLU A 343 13.11 -14.71 -11.18
C GLU A 343 12.92 -13.52 -10.24
N VAL A 344 11.72 -13.37 -9.69
CA VAL A 344 11.42 -12.19 -8.88
C VAL A 344 11.75 -12.40 -7.41
N THR A 345 12.52 -11.48 -6.86
CA THR A 345 12.81 -11.36 -5.43
C THR A 345 12.16 -10.10 -4.82
N CYS A 346 11.81 -9.15 -5.67
CA CYS A 346 11.05 -7.95 -5.33
C CYS A 346 10.25 -7.45 -6.55
N SER A 347 9.35 -6.52 -6.34
CA SER A 347 8.49 -5.97 -7.41
C SER A 347 9.27 -5.28 -8.54
N ALA A 348 10.50 -4.80 -8.27
CA ALA A 348 11.35 -4.16 -9.28
C ALA A 348 11.96 -5.16 -10.28
N ASP A 349 11.94 -6.45 -9.99
CA ASP A 349 12.47 -7.51 -10.88
C ASP A 349 11.48 -7.88 -11.99
N ARG A 350 10.25 -7.38 -11.94
CA ARG A 350 9.22 -7.62 -12.96
C ARG A 350 9.61 -6.93 -14.27
N SER A 351 9.46 -7.62 -15.40
CA SER A 351 9.92 -7.20 -16.72
C SER A 351 8.83 -6.56 -17.58
N GLY A 352 7.61 -6.42 -17.04
CA GLY A 352 6.50 -5.80 -17.76
C GLY A 352 5.16 -6.09 -17.11
N TYR A 353 4.09 -5.61 -17.77
CA TYR A 353 2.73 -5.81 -17.28
C TYR A 353 1.71 -5.70 -18.42
N VAL A 354 0.49 -6.20 -18.17
CA VAL A 354 -0.69 -5.92 -18.99
C VAL A 354 -1.91 -5.72 -18.09
N ILE A 355 -2.68 -4.66 -18.37
CA ILE A 355 -3.91 -4.31 -17.66
C ILE A 355 -5.11 -4.63 -18.54
N TYR A 356 -6.14 -5.27 -17.98
CA TYR A 356 -7.37 -5.57 -18.67
C TYR A 356 -8.60 -4.96 -17.99
N GLN A 357 -9.69 -4.82 -18.77
CA GLN A 357 -11.04 -4.52 -18.30
C GLN A 357 -12.03 -5.42 -19.06
N GLY A 358 -12.99 -5.98 -18.35
CA GLY A 358 -14.00 -6.85 -18.98
C GLY A 358 -15.25 -7.04 -18.09
N LYS A 359 -16.27 -7.71 -18.62
CA LYS A 359 -17.45 -8.08 -17.81
C LYS A 359 -17.16 -9.21 -16.81
N THR A 360 -16.14 -9.99 -17.07
CA THR A 360 -15.67 -11.09 -16.23
C THR A 360 -14.16 -11.02 -16.09
N LYS A 361 -13.61 -11.67 -15.05
CA LYS A 361 -12.16 -11.81 -14.90
C LYS A 361 -11.60 -12.47 -16.18
N LEU A 362 -10.67 -11.79 -16.82
CA LEU A 362 -9.93 -12.36 -17.94
C LEU A 362 -8.96 -13.41 -17.39
N LYS A 363 -8.95 -14.59 -17.99
CA LYS A 363 -7.95 -15.63 -17.73
C LYS A 363 -6.99 -15.64 -18.91
N VAL A 364 -5.73 -15.62 -18.64
CA VAL A 364 -4.64 -15.62 -19.63
C VAL A 364 -3.75 -16.84 -19.44
#